data_15f64d7b694ab7b6b2ec7166316a408a
#
_entry.id   15f64d7b694ab7b6b2ec7166316a408a
#
_cell.length_a   1.000
_cell.length_b   1.000
_cell.length_c   1.000
_cell.angle_alpha   90.00
_cell.angle_beta   90.00
_cell.angle_gamma   90.00
#
_symmetry.space_group_name_H-M   'P 1'
#
loop_
_entity.id
_entity.type
_entity.pdbx_description
1 polymer ?
#
loop_
_entity_poly.entity_id
_entity_poly.type
_entity_poly.pdbx_seq_one_letter_code
_entity_poly.pdbx_strand_id
1 'polypeptide(L)'
;PVYPPEHVAVIGAGIAGAATAYALASRGVRVTVLEAGAAAQAGSGNRQGLLYAKISAHDTEQTELLLGGYGHSRRLLDKLLPERENWQPCGLLHLNHNAAETRRNTQLAAQTRHAHLYRGVTAAEASVIAGIDILSDGLYWPQGAWLHPAALVRALLAHPAITLCEHQPLLS
;
A
#
# COMPACT_ATOMS: atom_id res chain seq x y z
N PRO A 1 -10.21 -11.62 31.76
CA PRO A 1 -9.49 -11.91 30.51
C PRO A 1 -10.41 -11.67 29.33
N VAL A 2 -10.02 -10.76 28.43
CA VAL A 2 -10.73 -10.57 27.17
C VAL A 2 -10.23 -11.65 26.22
N TYR A 3 -11.07 -12.64 25.93
CA TYR A 3 -10.75 -13.66 24.94
C TYR A 3 -10.92 -13.07 23.54
N PRO A 4 -10.03 -13.36 22.58
CA PRO A 4 -10.26 -12.95 21.20
C PRO A 4 -11.57 -13.58 20.68
N PRO A 5 -12.31 -12.86 19.82
CA PRO A 5 -13.53 -13.42 19.26
C PRO A 5 -13.20 -14.66 18.39
N GLU A 6 -14.04 -15.69 18.47
CA GLU A 6 -13.86 -16.89 17.64
C GLU A 6 -14.21 -16.66 16.18
N HIS A 7 -15.12 -15.72 15.92
CA HIS A 7 -15.62 -15.38 14.59
C HIS A 7 -15.89 -13.89 14.46
N VAL A 8 -15.47 -13.29 13.35
CA VAL A 8 -15.63 -11.87 13.06
C VAL A 8 -16.22 -11.70 11.66
N ALA A 9 -17.21 -10.82 11.53
CA ALA A 9 -17.68 -10.33 10.24
C ALA A 9 -16.95 -9.05 9.87
N VAL A 10 -16.43 -8.98 8.63
CA VAL A 10 -15.80 -7.81 8.04
C VAL A 10 -16.66 -7.32 6.87
N ILE A 11 -16.98 -6.05 6.85
CA ILE A 11 -17.82 -5.44 5.83
C ILE A 11 -16.94 -4.77 4.76
N GLY A 12 -17.14 -5.19 3.52
CA GLY A 12 -16.41 -4.72 2.35
C GLY A 12 -15.19 -5.56 2.01
N ALA A 13 -15.10 -5.99 0.76
CA ALA A 13 -14.00 -6.77 0.20
C ALA A 13 -13.06 -5.91 -0.67
N GLY A 14 -12.84 -4.65 -0.29
CA GLY A 14 -11.75 -3.82 -0.78
C GLY A 14 -10.44 -4.14 -0.03
N ILE A 15 -9.37 -3.43 -0.36
CA ILE A 15 -8.04 -3.70 0.21
C ILE A 15 -8.01 -3.58 1.76
N ALA A 16 -8.75 -2.64 2.34
CA ALA A 16 -8.81 -2.46 3.79
C ALA A 16 -9.51 -3.65 4.48
N GLY A 17 -10.68 -4.07 3.97
CA GLY A 17 -11.40 -5.21 4.51
C GLY A 17 -10.63 -6.52 4.34
N ALA A 18 -10.06 -6.75 3.16
CA ALA A 18 -9.24 -7.93 2.88
C ALA A 18 -7.99 -8.00 3.79
N ALA A 19 -7.30 -6.88 4.01
CA ALA A 19 -6.14 -6.82 4.91
C ALA A 19 -6.54 -7.07 6.37
N THR A 20 -7.66 -6.51 6.80
CA THR A 20 -8.22 -6.75 8.15
C THR A 20 -8.60 -8.22 8.34
N ALA A 21 -9.32 -8.79 7.38
CA ALA A 21 -9.71 -10.20 7.40
C ALA A 21 -8.49 -11.12 7.46
N TYR A 22 -7.49 -10.86 6.62
CA TYR A 22 -6.24 -11.62 6.60
C TYR A 22 -5.49 -11.52 7.93
N ALA A 23 -5.41 -10.32 8.52
CA ALA A 23 -4.73 -10.12 9.79
C ALA A 23 -5.42 -10.87 10.95
N LEU A 24 -6.74 -10.91 10.97
CA LEU A 24 -7.53 -11.70 11.95
C LEU A 24 -7.36 -13.21 11.70
N ALA A 25 -7.53 -13.65 10.47
CA ALA A 25 -7.41 -15.05 10.07
C ALA A 25 -6.01 -15.62 10.38
N SER A 26 -4.95 -14.82 10.12
CA SER A 26 -3.57 -15.19 10.46
C SER A 26 -3.31 -15.32 11.96
N ARG A 27 -4.25 -14.86 12.81
CA ARG A 27 -4.23 -15.01 14.28
C ARG A 27 -5.19 -16.10 14.78
N GLY A 28 -5.72 -16.91 13.88
CA GLY A 28 -6.62 -18.04 14.23
C GLY A 28 -8.10 -17.68 14.37
N VAL A 29 -8.50 -16.45 14.00
CA VAL A 29 -9.91 -16.04 14.02
C VAL A 29 -10.59 -16.47 12.72
N ARG A 30 -11.76 -17.07 12.79
CA ARG A 30 -12.61 -17.29 11.61
C ARG A 30 -13.21 -15.97 11.15
N VAL A 31 -13.16 -15.68 9.85
CA VAL A 31 -13.65 -14.42 9.32
C VAL A 31 -14.64 -14.65 8.18
N THR A 32 -15.78 -13.96 8.24
CA THR A 32 -16.69 -13.83 7.10
C THR A 32 -16.59 -12.40 6.55
N VAL A 33 -16.24 -12.27 5.29
CA VAL A 33 -16.23 -10.98 4.59
C VAL A 33 -17.51 -10.86 3.79
N LEU A 34 -18.29 -9.81 4.05
CA LEU A 34 -19.53 -9.48 3.33
C LEU A 34 -19.27 -8.34 2.37
N GLU A 35 -19.57 -8.54 1.10
CA GLU A 35 -19.39 -7.55 0.04
C GLU A 35 -20.69 -7.34 -0.72
N ALA A 36 -21.10 -6.08 -0.86
CA ALA A 36 -22.35 -5.72 -1.55
C ALA A 36 -22.31 -6.04 -3.05
N GLY A 37 -21.18 -5.87 -3.67
CA GLY A 37 -20.92 -6.20 -5.08
C GLY A 37 -19.98 -7.39 -5.23
N ALA A 38 -18.95 -7.24 -6.03
CA ALA A 38 -17.86 -8.21 -6.14
C ALA A 38 -16.57 -7.64 -5.52
N ALA A 39 -15.72 -8.54 -5.03
CA ALA A 39 -14.47 -8.18 -4.37
C ALA A 39 -13.57 -7.33 -5.27
N ALA A 40 -12.97 -6.30 -4.71
CA ALA A 40 -12.03 -5.39 -5.37
C ALA A 40 -12.59 -4.64 -6.59
N GLN A 41 -13.90 -4.43 -6.71
CA GLN A 41 -14.48 -3.70 -7.84
C GLN A 41 -14.67 -2.19 -7.59
N ALA A 42 -14.63 -1.73 -6.34
CA ALA A 42 -14.73 -0.31 -6.00
C ALA A 42 -13.34 0.37 -6.05
N GLY A 43 -12.96 1.13 -5.05
CA GLY A 43 -11.67 1.82 -4.97
C GLY A 43 -10.43 0.93 -5.14
N SER A 44 -10.55 -0.37 -4.89
CA SER A 44 -9.49 -1.36 -5.12
C SER A 44 -9.51 -2.00 -6.51
N GLY A 45 -10.42 -1.57 -7.38
CA GLY A 45 -10.56 -2.07 -8.76
C GLY A 45 -9.62 -1.42 -9.78
N ASN A 46 -8.77 -0.50 -9.36
CA ASN A 46 -7.80 0.14 -10.23
C ASN A 46 -6.83 -0.88 -10.85
N ARG A 47 -6.48 -0.67 -12.13
CA ARG A 47 -5.51 -1.53 -12.82
C ARG A 47 -4.12 -1.45 -12.21
N GLN A 48 -3.76 -0.29 -11.65
CA GLN A 48 -2.45 -0.06 -11.06
C GLN A 48 -2.58 0.77 -9.79
N GLY A 49 -1.90 0.33 -8.74
CA GLY A 49 -1.64 1.07 -7.52
C GLY A 49 -0.16 1.36 -7.37
N LEU A 50 0.18 2.38 -6.60
CA LEU A 50 1.56 2.73 -6.28
C LEU A 50 1.80 2.49 -4.80
N LEU A 51 2.92 1.84 -4.46
CA LEU A 51 3.34 1.61 -3.09
C LEU A 51 4.55 2.50 -2.76
N TYR A 52 4.32 3.50 -1.96
CA TYR A 52 5.31 4.35 -1.30
C TYR A 52 4.68 4.99 -0.06
N ALA A 53 5.47 5.62 0.80
CA ALA A 53 4.93 6.34 1.95
C ALA A 53 4.89 7.85 1.67
N LYS A 54 3.69 8.43 1.55
CA LYS A 54 3.53 9.89 1.45
C LYS A 54 3.62 10.51 2.85
N ILE A 55 4.84 10.69 3.34
CA ILE A 55 5.12 11.20 4.68
C ILE A 55 5.19 12.73 4.74
N SER A 56 4.98 13.27 5.93
CA SER A 56 5.26 14.66 6.26
C SER A 56 6.78 14.89 6.38
N ALA A 57 7.21 16.13 6.17
CA ALA A 57 8.57 16.56 6.52
C ALA A 57 8.80 16.67 8.04
N HIS A 58 7.73 16.62 8.82
CA HIS A 58 7.78 16.61 10.28
C HIS A 58 7.70 15.18 10.79
N ASP A 59 8.50 14.93 11.84
CA ASP A 59 8.52 13.64 12.51
C ASP A 59 7.30 13.53 13.43
N THR A 60 6.32 12.75 13.01
CA THR A 60 5.04 12.55 13.69
C THR A 60 4.74 11.06 13.83
N GLU A 61 3.90 10.70 14.79
CA GLU A 61 3.40 9.33 14.93
C GLU A 61 2.75 8.81 13.63
N GLN A 62 2.10 9.71 12.88
CA GLN A 62 1.56 9.37 11.56
C GLN A 62 2.66 9.01 10.55
N THR A 63 3.79 9.71 10.58
CA THR A 63 4.94 9.38 9.73
C THR A 63 5.47 7.98 10.03
N GLU A 64 5.64 7.65 11.32
CA GLU A 64 6.09 6.32 11.74
C GLU A 64 5.10 5.22 11.34
N LEU A 65 3.79 5.48 11.51
CA LEU A 65 2.75 4.55 11.06
C LEU A 65 2.80 4.30 9.55
N LEU A 66 2.95 5.34 8.74
CA LEU A 66 3.03 5.22 7.28
C LEU A 66 4.28 4.47 6.84
N LEU A 67 5.43 4.73 7.46
CA LEU A 67 6.68 4.02 7.15
C LEU A 67 6.62 2.56 7.59
N GLY A 68 6.06 2.28 8.77
CA GLY A 68 5.80 0.93 9.25
C GLY A 68 4.86 0.17 8.32
N GLY A 69 3.77 0.81 7.88
CA GLY A 69 2.81 0.28 6.91
C GLY A 69 3.45 0.00 5.55
N TYR A 70 4.31 0.88 5.07
CA TYR A 70 5.07 0.70 3.82
C TYR A 70 5.95 -0.56 3.88
N GLY A 71 6.75 -0.71 4.94
CA GLY A 71 7.60 -1.88 5.13
C GLY A 71 6.78 -3.17 5.31
N HIS A 72 5.66 -3.11 6.04
CA HIS A 72 4.74 -4.24 6.20
C HIS A 72 4.14 -4.68 4.86
N SER A 73 3.63 -3.73 4.07
CA SER A 73 3.01 -4.00 2.77
C SER A 73 3.98 -4.67 1.79
N ARG A 74 5.25 -4.25 1.78
CA ARG A 74 6.27 -4.88 0.95
C ARG A 74 6.49 -6.35 1.32
N ARG A 75 6.67 -6.65 2.62
CA ARG A 75 6.82 -8.04 3.09
C ARG A 75 5.58 -8.87 2.79
N LEU A 76 4.40 -8.28 2.88
CA LEU A 76 3.14 -8.95 2.57
C LEU A 76 3.04 -9.30 1.08
N LEU A 77 3.42 -8.39 0.20
CA LEU A 77 3.47 -8.62 -1.25
C LEU A 77 4.47 -9.73 -1.60
N ASP A 78 5.67 -9.71 -1.03
CA ASP A 78 6.67 -10.76 -1.21
C ASP A 78 6.12 -12.14 -0.80
N LYS A 79 5.36 -12.19 0.29
CA LYS A 79 4.78 -13.41 0.83
C LYS A 79 3.61 -13.94 0.00
N LEU A 80 2.67 -13.06 -0.39
CA LEU A 80 1.40 -13.45 -0.99
C LEU A 80 1.44 -13.49 -2.52
N LEU A 81 2.33 -12.72 -3.13
CA LEU A 81 2.50 -12.60 -4.58
C LEU A 81 4.00 -12.73 -4.93
N PRO A 82 4.62 -13.88 -4.66
CA PRO A 82 6.04 -14.10 -4.93
C PRO A 82 6.36 -13.96 -6.42
N GLU A 83 5.41 -14.31 -7.29
CA GLU A 83 5.48 -14.07 -8.72
C GLU A 83 5.33 -12.57 -9.02
N ARG A 84 6.27 -11.99 -9.71
CA ARG A 84 6.33 -10.54 -9.97
C ARG A 84 5.38 -10.05 -11.07
N GLU A 85 4.39 -10.85 -11.47
CA GLU A 85 3.41 -10.50 -12.50
C GLU A 85 2.43 -9.41 -12.05
N ASN A 86 2.07 -9.39 -10.77
CA ASN A 86 1.06 -8.49 -10.22
C ASN A 86 1.64 -7.34 -9.39
N TRP A 87 2.94 -7.24 -9.25
CA TRP A 87 3.64 -6.14 -8.62
C TRP A 87 5.14 -6.21 -8.88
N GLN A 88 5.81 -5.04 -8.84
CA GLN A 88 7.27 -4.99 -8.94
C GLN A 88 7.84 -3.82 -8.13
N PRO A 89 8.92 -4.03 -7.36
CA PRO A 89 9.68 -2.98 -6.70
C PRO A 89 10.61 -2.31 -7.72
N CYS A 90 10.04 -1.58 -8.66
CA CYS A 90 10.77 -0.93 -9.76
C CYS A 90 11.31 0.45 -9.42
N GLY A 91 11.12 0.91 -8.20
CA GLY A 91 11.35 2.29 -7.80
C GLY A 91 10.15 3.19 -8.08
N LEU A 92 10.10 4.32 -7.40
CA LEU A 92 9.06 5.33 -7.60
C LEU A 92 9.66 6.73 -7.50
N LEU A 93 9.35 7.57 -8.48
CA LEU A 93 9.65 8.99 -8.49
C LEU A 93 8.42 9.78 -8.03
N HIS A 94 8.59 10.60 -7.00
CA HIS A 94 7.57 11.55 -6.55
C HIS A 94 8.04 12.96 -6.91
N LEU A 95 7.54 13.46 -8.02
CA LEU A 95 7.98 14.72 -8.62
C LEU A 95 7.37 15.94 -7.95
N ASN A 96 8.07 17.06 -8.00
CA ASN A 96 7.65 18.36 -7.50
C ASN A 96 6.68 19.02 -8.50
N HIS A 97 5.39 18.70 -8.39
CA HIS A 97 4.37 19.22 -9.32
C HIS A 97 3.71 20.54 -8.87
N ASN A 98 4.02 21.01 -7.65
CA ASN A 98 3.58 22.30 -7.12
C ASN A 98 4.49 22.79 -5.98
N ALA A 99 4.32 24.05 -5.56
CA ALA A 99 5.16 24.68 -4.54
C ALA A 99 5.08 23.97 -3.16
N ALA A 100 3.95 23.36 -2.81
CA ALA A 100 3.82 22.63 -1.54
C ALA A 100 4.62 21.32 -1.57
N GLU A 101 4.52 20.57 -2.66
CA GLU A 101 5.32 19.36 -2.87
C GLU A 101 6.81 19.68 -2.94
N THR A 102 7.20 20.77 -3.63
CA THR A 102 8.60 21.22 -3.68
C THR A 102 9.13 21.47 -2.28
N ARG A 103 8.43 22.26 -1.46
CA ARG A 103 8.86 22.53 -0.07
C ARG A 103 8.98 21.26 0.76
N ARG A 104 7.97 20.39 0.70
CA ARG A 104 7.98 19.13 1.43
C ARG A 104 9.13 18.22 1.00
N ASN A 105 9.29 18.02 -0.29
CA ASN A 105 10.33 17.13 -0.83
C ASN A 105 11.74 17.66 -0.57
N THR A 106 11.95 18.97 -0.66
CA THR A 106 13.23 19.61 -0.30
C THR A 106 13.57 19.39 1.18
N GLN A 107 12.60 19.56 2.08
CA GLN A 107 12.79 19.30 3.53
C GLN A 107 13.08 17.82 3.81
N LEU A 108 12.36 16.90 3.16
CA LEU A 108 12.62 15.48 3.29
C LEU A 108 13.99 15.08 2.74
N ALA A 109 14.39 15.62 1.59
CA ALA A 109 15.69 15.34 0.98
C ALA A 109 16.87 15.77 1.86
N ALA A 110 16.68 16.82 2.67
CA ALA A 110 17.69 17.30 3.62
C ALA A 110 17.82 16.45 4.89
N GLN A 111 16.87 15.54 5.15
CA GLN A 111 16.87 14.68 6.34
C GLN A 111 17.64 13.39 6.10
N THR A 112 18.45 12.97 7.06
CA THR A 112 19.23 11.73 7.00
C THR A 112 18.53 10.54 7.66
N ARG A 113 17.54 10.79 8.52
CA ARG A 113 16.87 9.76 9.33
C ARG A 113 16.31 8.60 8.52
N HIS A 114 15.75 8.88 7.34
CA HIS A 114 15.13 7.89 6.45
C HIS A 114 15.84 7.78 5.09
N ALA A 115 17.12 8.16 5.02
CA ALA A 115 17.92 8.12 3.79
C ALA A 115 18.05 6.72 3.15
N HIS A 116 17.77 5.66 3.91
CA HIS A 116 17.71 4.28 3.42
C HIS A 116 16.40 3.97 2.67
N LEU A 117 15.36 4.80 2.81
CA LEU A 117 14.05 4.60 2.18
C LEU A 117 13.86 5.46 0.94
N TYR A 118 14.36 6.70 0.96
CA TYR A 118 14.23 7.66 -0.15
C TYR A 118 15.41 8.63 -0.17
N ARG A 119 15.61 9.28 -1.31
CA ARG A 119 16.56 10.39 -1.48
C ARG A 119 15.98 11.47 -2.39
N GLY A 120 16.49 12.69 -2.25
CA GLY A 120 16.25 13.75 -3.23
C GLY A 120 16.90 13.41 -4.57
N VAL A 121 16.26 13.83 -5.64
CA VAL A 121 16.79 13.73 -7.00
C VAL A 121 16.55 15.02 -7.77
N THR A 122 17.55 15.42 -8.57
CA THR A 122 17.40 16.49 -9.55
C THR A 122 16.62 16.02 -10.78
N ALA A 123 16.13 16.95 -11.60
CA ALA A 123 15.46 16.62 -12.86
C ALA A 123 16.34 15.74 -13.77
N ALA A 124 17.64 15.99 -13.82
CA ALA A 124 18.58 15.19 -14.60
C ALA A 124 18.69 13.74 -14.07
N GLU A 125 18.82 13.57 -12.75
CA GLU A 125 18.84 12.24 -12.12
C GLU A 125 17.50 11.52 -12.30
N ALA A 126 16.38 12.23 -12.15
CA ALA A 126 15.05 11.68 -12.38
C ALA A 126 14.88 11.19 -13.82
N SER A 127 15.40 11.93 -14.79
CA SER A 127 15.39 11.54 -16.21
C SER A 127 16.18 10.25 -16.45
N VAL A 128 17.37 10.13 -15.85
CA VAL A 128 18.17 8.90 -15.93
C VAL A 128 17.43 7.71 -15.32
N ILE A 129 16.81 7.90 -14.16
CA ILE A 129 16.04 6.83 -13.48
C ILE A 129 14.82 6.43 -14.30
N ALA A 130 14.09 7.39 -14.87
CA ALA A 130 12.87 7.16 -15.63
C ALA A 130 13.10 6.65 -17.04
N GLY A 131 14.27 6.90 -17.62
CA GLY A 131 14.58 6.64 -19.03
C GLY A 131 13.85 7.57 -20.01
N ILE A 132 13.31 8.68 -19.52
CA ILE A 132 12.63 9.73 -20.29
C ILE A 132 12.97 11.10 -19.70
N ASP A 133 12.76 12.16 -20.47
CA ASP A 133 12.99 13.52 -20.00
C ASP A 133 12.01 13.91 -18.89
N ILE A 134 12.53 14.19 -17.70
CA ILE A 134 11.80 14.70 -16.54
C ILE A 134 12.29 16.14 -16.27
N LEU A 135 11.34 17.07 -16.18
CA LEU A 135 11.64 18.52 -16.04
C LEU A 135 11.52 19.01 -14.58
N SER A 136 11.42 18.11 -13.62
CA SER A 136 11.20 18.46 -12.21
C SER A 136 12.06 17.61 -11.29
N ASP A 137 12.59 18.25 -10.27
CA ASP A 137 13.19 17.56 -9.12
C ASP A 137 12.13 16.77 -8.35
N GLY A 138 12.55 15.90 -7.45
CA GLY A 138 11.63 15.13 -6.63
C GLY A 138 12.31 14.27 -5.57
N LEU A 139 11.57 13.28 -5.10
CA LEU A 139 12.07 12.20 -4.26
C LEU A 139 12.05 10.88 -5.03
N TYR A 140 13.10 10.11 -4.89
CA TYR A 140 13.18 8.74 -5.39
C TYR A 140 13.09 7.75 -4.23
N TRP A 141 12.17 6.80 -4.34
CA TRP A 141 11.97 5.68 -3.45
C TRP A 141 12.48 4.42 -4.15
N PRO A 142 13.71 3.95 -3.90
CA PRO A 142 14.31 2.82 -4.64
C PRO A 142 13.50 1.53 -4.53
N GLN A 143 12.80 1.37 -3.43
CA GLN A 143 11.96 0.21 -3.13
C GLN A 143 10.47 0.50 -3.33
N GLY A 144 10.12 1.64 -3.89
CA GLY A 144 8.76 1.93 -4.33
C GLY A 144 8.32 0.94 -5.39
N ALA A 145 7.02 0.65 -5.43
CA ALA A 145 6.53 -0.41 -6.30
C ALA A 145 5.24 0.01 -7.01
N TRP A 146 4.99 -0.58 -8.15
CA TRP A 146 3.63 -0.69 -8.65
C TRP A 146 3.03 -2.03 -8.24
N LEU A 147 1.70 -2.10 -8.13
CA LEU A 147 0.97 -3.33 -7.88
C LEU A 147 -0.40 -3.30 -8.54
N HIS A 148 -0.96 -4.48 -8.76
CA HIS A 148 -2.35 -4.68 -9.17
C HIS A 148 -3.22 -4.87 -7.91
N PRO A 149 -3.99 -3.87 -7.44
CA PRO A 149 -4.66 -3.94 -6.14
C PRO A 149 -5.63 -5.12 -6.02
N ALA A 150 -6.38 -5.42 -7.08
CA ALA A 150 -7.32 -6.54 -7.07
C ALA A 150 -6.63 -7.91 -6.94
N ALA A 151 -5.41 -8.07 -7.44
CA ALA A 151 -4.64 -9.29 -7.24
C ALA A 151 -4.24 -9.45 -5.76
N LEU A 152 -3.80 -8.37 -5.12
CA LEU A 152 -3.51 -8.38 -3.68
C LEU A 152 -4.75 -8.70 -2.84
N VAL A 153 -5.91 -8.09 -3.15
CA VAL A 153 -7.17 -8.37 -2.46
C VAL A 153 -7.52 -9.85 -2.56
N ARG A 154 -7.46 -10.43 -3.76
CA ARG A 154 -7.74 -11.86 -3.96
C ARG A 154 -6.77 -12.75 -3.17
N ALA A 155 -5.49 -12.43 -3.17
CA ALA A 155 -4.48 -13.19 -2.42
C ALA A 155 -4.71 -13.12 -0.90
N LEU A 156 -5.12 -11.96 -0.37
CA LEU A 156 -5.47 -11.80 1.04
C LEU A 156 -6.71 -12.63 1.41
N LEU A 157 -7.75 -12.60 0.57
CA LEU A 157 -9.02 -13.30 0.82
C LEU A 157 -8.92 -14.82 0.60
N ALA A 158 -7.86 -15.32 -0.03
CA ALA A 158 -7.62 -16.74 -0.24
C ALA A 158 -7.21 -17.51 1.04
N HIS A 159 -7.07 -16.82 2.19
CA HIS A 159 -6.73 -17.49 3.45
C HIS A 159 -7.83 -18.48 3.88
N PRO A 160 -7.50 -19.73 4.29
CA PRO A 160 -8.50 -20.80 4.56
C PRO A 160 -9.49 -20.49 5.68
N ALA A 161 -9.16 -19.60 6.61
CA ALA A 161 -10.06 -19.14 7.67
C ALA A 161 -10.96 -17.97 7.26
N ILE A 162 -10.95 -17.55 5.98
CA ILE A 162 -11.79 -16.47 5.45
C ILE A 162 -12.86 -17.06 4.54
N THR A 163 -14.11 -16.70 4.79
CA THR A 163 -15.25 -16.96 3.90
C THR A 163 -15.66 -15.64 3.25
N LEU A 164 -15.59 -15.55 1.94
CA LEU A 164 -16.07 -14.39 1.17
C LEU A 164 -17.51 -14.62 0.73
N CYS A 165 -18.38 -13.67 1.03
CA CYS A 165 -19.77 -13.63 0.59
C CYS A 165 -19.98 -12.36 -0.25
N GLU A 166 -20.03 -12.53 -1.56
CA GLU A 166 -20.29 -11.44 -2.51
C GLU A 166 -21.80 -11.27 -2.74
N HIS A 167 -22.19 -10.12 -3.27
CA HIS A 167 -23.58 -9.75 -3.55
C HIS A 167 -24.50 -9.82 -2.30
N GLN A 168 -23.92 -9.48 -1.14
CA GLN A 168 -24.60 -9.46 0.15
C GLN A 168 -24.63 -8.02 0.69
N PRO A 169 -25.55 -7.16 0.24
CA PRO A 169 -25.68 -5.83 0.78
C PRO A 169 -26.13 -5.88 2.24
N LEU A 170 -25.51 -5.07 3.08
CA LEU A 170 -26.01 -4.84 4.43
C LEU A 170 -27.30 -4.04 4.33
N LEU A 171 -28.37 -4.60 4.83
CA LEU A 171 -29.62 -3.87 5.03
C LEU A 171 -29.53 -3.13 6.37
N SER A 172 -29.76 -1.82 6.32
CA SER A 172 -29.83 -0.94 7.51
C SER A 172 -31.12 -1.16 8.27
#